data_95069c1a69ce4deed63adddb9fbf8bf3
#
_entry.id   95069c1a69ce4deed63adddb9fbf8bf3
#
_cell.length_a   1.000
_cell.length_b   1.000
_cell.length_c   1.000
_cell.angle_alpha   90.00
_cell.angle_beta   90.00
_cell.angle_gamma   90.00
#
_symmetry.space_group_name_H-M   'P 1'
#
loop_
_entity.id
_entity.type
_entity.pdbx_description
1 polymer ?
#
loop_
_entity_poly.entity_id
_entity_poly.type
_entity_poly.pdbx_seq_one_letter_code
_entity_poly.pdbx_strand_id
1 'polypeptide(L)'
;MIGSVSVAVFAVSDRQADGDEKKADLNETLRSVLKCRRAEEFAFVESVANKVNQGDLPKDMVLSMMKWATERRPKFPFPYFKEGIKLRAAKIGVQL
;
A
#
# COMPACT_ATOMS: atom_id res chain seq x y z
N MET A 1 -36.77 -16.77 8.70
CA MET A 1 -36.12 -17.39 7.53
C MET A 1 -35.61 -16.38 6.54
N ILE A 2 -36.46 -15.53 6.10
CA ILE A 2 -36.08 -14.51 5.11
C ILE A 2 -35.02 -13.58 5.64
N GLY A 3 -35.15 -13.21 6.90
CA GLY A 3 -34.15 -12.32 7.50
C GLY A 3 -32.75 -12.90 7.57
N SER A 4 -32.66 -14.22 7.75
CA SER A 4 -31.35 -14.88 7.81
C SER A 4 -30.59 -14.73 6.51
N VAL A 5 -31.29 -14.84 5.39
CA VAL A 5 -30.68 -14.71 4.08
C VAL A 5 -30.11 -13.30 3.87
N SER A 6 -30.90 -12.30 4.28
CA SER A 6 -30.46 -10.91 4.17
C SER A 6 -29.18 -10.65 4.97
N VAL A 7 -29.09 -11.20 6.16
CA VAL A 7 -27.93 -11.05 7.01
C VAL A 7 -26.70 -11.63 6.34
N ALA A 8 -26.83 -12.79 5.72
CA ALA A 8 -25.71 -13.42 5.03
C ALA A 8 -25.19 -12.55 3.89
N VAL A 9 -26.08 -11.93 3.15
CA VAL A 9 -25.69 -11.05 2.04
C VAL A 9 -24.92 -9.84 2.55
N PHE A 10 -25.37 -9.24 3.63
CA PHE A 10 -24.67 -8.11 4.21
C PHE A 10 -23.26 -8.47 4.67
N ALA A 11 -23.12 -9.64 5.27
CA ALA A 11 -21.79 -10.07 5.74
C ALA A 11 -20.78 -10.17 4.59
N VAL A 12 -21.22 -10.70 3.46
CA VAL A 12 -20.35 -10.83 2.29
C VAL A 12 -19.96 -9.44 1.77
N SER A 13 -20.91 -8.53 1.70
CA SER A 13 -20.63 -7.18 1.23
C SER A 13 -19.63 -6.47 2.13
N ASP A 14 -19.75 -6.63 3.42
CA ASP A 14 -18.85 -6.00 4.36
C ASP A 14 -17.42 -6.48 4.16
N ARG A 15 -17.21 -7.76 3.92
CA ARG A 15 -15.87 -8.28 3.70
C ARG A 15 -15.23 -7.71 2.46
N GLN A 16 -15.99 -7.54 1.40
CA GLN A 16 -15.47 -6.96 0.17
C GLN A 16 -15.09 -5.51 0.38
N ALA A 17 -15.90 -4.78 1.10
CA ALA A 17 -15.62 -3.38 1.41
C ALA A 17 -14.33 -3.25 2.22
N ASP A 18 -14.13 -4.12 3.20
CA ASP A 18 -12.92 -4.11 4.01
C ASP A 18 -11.67 -4.31 3.17
N GLY A 19 -11.73 -5.23 2.22
CA GLY A 19 -10.60 -5.48 1.33
C GLY A 19 -10.25 -4.27 0.49
N ASP A 20 -11.26 -3.63 -0.06
CA ASP A 20 -11.07 -2.43 -0.87
C ASP A 20 -10.54 -1.28 -0.03
N GLU A 21 -11.06 -1.12 1.17
CA GLU A 21 -10.61 -0.06 2.06
C GLU A 21 -9.13 -0.22 2.43
N LYS A 22 -8.68 -1.44 2.69
CA LYS A 22 -7.28 -1.69 3.01
C LYS A 22 -6.36 -1.31 1.86
N LYS A 23 -6.75 -1.61 0.64
CA LYS A 23 -5.98 -1.26 -0.53
C LYS A 23 -5.88 0.25 -0.70
N ALA A 24 -7.02 0.93 -0.62
CA ALA A 24 -7.07 2.37 -0.75
C ALA A 24 -6.30 3.04 0.36
N ASP A 25 -6.40 2.50 1.58
CA ASP A 25 -5.76 3.05 2.76
C ASP A 25 -4.23 3.08 2.63
N LEU A 26 -3.64 1.97 2.21
CA LEU A 26 -2.19 1.90 2.05
C LEU A 26 -1.72 2.87 0.95
N ASN A 27 -2.41 2.89 -0.18
CA ASN A 27 -2.07 3.76 -1.28
C ASN A 27 -2.14 5.23 -0.84
N GLU A 28 -3.22 5.62 -0.18
CA GLU A 28 -3.38 6.98 0.31
C GLU A 28 -2.34 7.35 1.35
N THR A 29 -2.05 6.43 2.26
CA THR A 29 -1.04 6.65 3.28
C THR A 29 0.32 6.93 2.64
N LEU A 30 0.71 6.12 1.67
CA LEU A 30 1.99 6.31 0.99
C LEU A 30 2.02 7.63 0.24
N ARG A 31 0.94 7.98 -0.44
CA ARG A 31 0.87 9.26 -1.16
C ARG A 31 1.06 10.45 -0.23
N SER A 32 0.36 10.42 0.89
CA SER A 32 0.40 11.52 1.84
C SER A 32 1.73 11.63 2.54
N VAL A 33 2.24 10.52 3.07
CA VAL A 33 3.47 10.51 3.86
C VAL A 33 4.68 10.81 2.99
N LEU A 34 4.72 10.25 1.78
CA LEU A 34 5.84 10.46 0.87
C LEU A 34 5.72 11.75 0.07
N LYS A 35 4.61 12.46 0.21
CA LYS A 35 4.37 13.75 -0.43
C LYS A 35 4.51 13.67 -1.94
N CYS A 36 3.87 12.66 -2.52
CA CYS A 36 3.88 12.46 -3.97
C CYS A 36 3.24 13.64 -4.70
N ARG A 37 3.85 14.08 -5.78
CA ARG A 37 3.36 15.22 -6.56
C ARG A 37 3.21 14.92 -8.04
N ARG A 38 4.06 14.04 -8.58
CA ARG A 38 4.08 13.74 -10.01
C ARG A 38 3.30 12.47 -10.30
N ALA A 39 2.80 12.37 -11.54
CA ALA A 39 2.06 11.21 -11.96
C ALA A 39 2.87 9.93 -11.82
N GLU A 40 4.16 9.99 -12.14
CA GLU A 40 5.04 8.82 -12.03
C GLU A 40 5.24 8.38 -10.59
N GLU A 41 5.23 9.33 -9.65
CA GLU A 41 5.33 9.02 -8.23
C GLU A 41 4.06 8.31 -7.74
N PHE A 42 2.92 8.81 -8.14
CA PHE A 42 1.64 8.16 -7.82
C PHE A 42 1.57 6.76 -8.41
N ALA A 43 2.03 6.59 -9.63
CA ALA A 43 2.03 5.29 -10.29
C ALA A 43 2.93 4.29 -9.55
N PHE A 44 4.09 4.73 -9.11
CA PHE A 44 5.00 3.88 -8.37
C PHE A 44 4.39 3.43 -7.05
N VAL A 45 3.81 4.36 -6.30
CA VAL A 45 3.16 4.07 -5.02
C VAL A 45 2.00 3.10 -5.21
N GLU A 46 1.21 3.30 -6.25
CA GLU A 46 0.11 2.40 -6.55
C GLU A 46 0.62 1.00 -6.87
N SER A 47 1.71 0.90 -7.62
CA SER A 47 2.34 -0.37 -7.93
C SER A 47 2.78 -1.10 -6.66
N VAL A 48 3.39 -0.37 -5.72
CA VAL A 48 3.81 -0.94 -4.44
C VAL A 48 2.61 -1.45 -3.65
N ALA A 49 1.55 -0.66 -3.58
CA ALA A 49 0.34 -1.05 -2.87
C ALA A 49 -0.29 -2.31 -3.48
N ASN A 50 -0.30 -2.40 -4.81
CA ASN A 50 -0.81 -3.58 -5.50
C ASN A 50 0.02 -4.81 -5.18
N LYS A 51 1.34 -4.68 -5.13
CA LYS A 51 2.20 -5.81 -4.78
C LYS A 51 1.93 -6.31 -3.37
N VAL A 52 1.68 -5.40 -2.44
CA VAL A 52 1.31 -5.78 -1.07
C VAL A 52 -0.01 -6.54 -1.06
N ASN A 53 -1.00 -6.06 -1.79
CA ASN A 53 -2.30 -6.71 -1.86
C ASN A 53 -2.23 -8.10 -2.51
N GLN A 54 -1.32 -8.28 -3.46
CA GLN A 54 -1.10 -9.56 -4.12
C GLN A 54 -0.32 -10.54 -3.25
N GLY A 55 0.26 -10.07 -2.15
CA GLY A 55 1.07 -10.90 -1.29
C GLY A 55 2.53 -10.98 -1.69
N ASP A 56 2.95 -10.24 -2.71
CA ASP A 56 4.33 -10.23 -3.19
C ASP A 56 5.27 -9.46 -2.26
N LEU A 57 4.77 -8.40 -1.64
CA LEU A 57 5.54 -7.58 -0.71
C LEU A 57 4.92 -7.60 0.67
N PRO A 58 5.74 -7.79 1.73
CA PRO A 58 5.23 -7.65 3.10
C PRO A 58 4.84 -6.20 3.39
N LYS A 59 3.68 -6.02 3.96
CA LYS A 59 3.20 -4.68 4.32
C LYS A 59 4.14 -4.01 5.31
N ASP A 60 4.63 -4.78 6.27
CA ASP A 60 5.53 -4.26 7.30
C ASP A 60 6.80 -3.68 6.71
N MET A 61 7.33 -4.33 5.68
CA MET A 61 8.53 -3.84 4.99
C MET A 61 8.26 -2.50 4.32
N VAL A 62 7.11 -2.37 3.68
CA VAL A 62 6.73 -1.12 3.00
C VAL A 62 6.59 0.02 4.01
N LEU A 63 5.91 -0.25 5.12
CA LEU A 63 5.73 0.76 6.16
C LEU A 63 7.05 1.15 6.82
N SER A 64 7.94 0.19 7.03
CA SER A 64 9.27 0.47 7.57
C SER A 64 10.09 1.35 6.64
N MET A 65 10.03 1.08 5.35
CA MET A 65 10.73 1.89 4.36
C MET A 65 10.15 3.29 4.27
N MET A 66 8.84 3.41 4.37
CA MET A 66 8.16 4.70 4.40
C MET A 66 8.63 5.53 5.59
N LYS A 67 8.67 4.93 6.76
CA LYS A 67 9.12 5.61 7.96
C LYS A 67 10.59 6.02 7.86
N TRP A 68 11.43 5.11 7.40
CA TRP A 68 12.85 5.37 7.21
C TRP A 68 13.07 6.55 6.27
N ALA A 69 12.37 6.56 5.14
CA ALA A 69 12.51 7.63 4.14
C ALA A 69 12.08 8.97 4.70
N THR A 70 10.99 8.97 5.48
CA THR A 70 10.45 10.19 6.09
C THR A 70 11.43 10.75 7.11
N GLU A 71 12.09 9.90 7.87
CA GLU A 71 13.10 10.33 8.84
C GLU A 71 14.34 10.88 8.17
N ARG A 72 14.70 10.31 7.03
CA ARG A 72 15.87 10.77 6.26
C ARG A 72 15.64 12.11 5.58
N ARG A 73 14.47 12.27 4.97
CA ARG A 73 14.12 13.49 4.23
C ARG A 73 12.68 13.87 4.49
N PRO A 74 12.41 14.59 5.59
CA PRO A 74 11.01 14.94 5.92
C PRO A 74 10.32 15.79 4.86
N LYS A 75 11.08 16.59 4.11
CA LYS A 75 10.49 17.47 3.11
C LYS A 75 10.19 16.77 1.80
N PHE A 76 10.96 15.75 1.46
CA PHE A 76 10.78 15.07 0.20
C PHE A 76 11.27 13.62 0.31
N PRO A 77 10.50 12.78 0.98
CA PRO A 77 10.93 11.40 1.28
C PRO A 77 10.83 10.43 0.09
N PHE A 78 10.09 10.77 -0.96
CA PHE A 78 9.79 9.84 -2.04
C PHE A 78 11.04 9.19 -2.66
N PRO A 79 12.09 9.94 -3.07
CA PRO A 79 13.24 9.30 -3.70
C PRO A 79 13.93 8.27 -2.82
N TYR A 80 14.00 8.54 -1.53
CA TYR A 80 14.61 7.60 -0.59
C TYR A 80 13.75 6.36 -0.43
N PHE A 81 12.44 6.53 -0.37
CA PHE A 81 11.52 5.40 -0.31
C PHE A 81 11.66 4.53 -1.56
N LYS A 82 11.67 5.15 -2.73
CA LYS A 82 11.77 4.44 -4.00
C LYS A 82 13.03 3.58 -4.05
N GLU A 83 14.16 4.17 -3.74
CA GLU A 83 15.44 3.45 -3.74
C GLU A 83 15.44 2.33 -2.71
N GLY A 84 15.02 2.61 -1.49
CA GLY A 84 15.03 1.63 -0.42
C GLY A 84 14.12 0.45 -0.69
N ILE A 85 12.90 0.72 -1.15
CA ILE A 85 11.94 -0.36 -1.39
C ILE A 85 12.36 -1.22 -2.59
N LYS A 86 12.98 -0.63 -3.60
CA LYS A 86 13.48 -1.39 -4.73
C LYS A 86 14.57 -2.36 -4.30
N LEU A 87 15.49 -1.90 -3.48
CA LEU A 87 16.55 -2.76 -2.97
C LEU A 87 16.01 -3.90 -2.13
N ARG A 88 15.08 -3.60 -1.24
CA ARG A 88 14.48 -4.62 -0.38
C ARG A 88 13.67 -5.63 -1.18
N ALA A 89 12.90 -5.14 -2.15
CA ALA A 89 12.10 -6.01 -3.00
C ALA A 89 12.98 -6.95 -3.82
N ALA A 90 14.10 -6.45 -4.33
CA ALA A 90 15.03 -7.26 -5.11
C ALA A 90 15.58 -8.42 -4.27
N LYS A 91 15.82 -8.18 -2.99
CA LYS A 91 16.35 -9.21 -2.10
C LYS A 91 15.39 -10.39 -1.93
N ILE A 92 14.10 -10.17 -2.06
CA ILE A 92 13.10 -11.23 -1.95
C ILE A 92 12.55 -11.63 -3.31
N GLY A 93 13.21 -11.19 -4.39
CA GLY A 93 12.86 -11.61 -5.74
C GLY A 93 11.69 -10.87 -6.37
N VAL A 94 11.35 -9.70 -5.87
CA VAL A 94 10.24 -8.88 -6.41
C VAL A 94 10.81 -7.69 -7.16
N GLN A 95 10.31 -7.46 -8.37
CA GLN A 95 10.71 -6.30 -9.16
C GLN A 95 9.68 -5.19 -9.07
N LEU A 96 10.18 -3.99 -8.90
CA LEU A 96 9.35 -2.78 -8.85
C LEU A 96 9.70 -1.80 -9.95
#